data_f7a2794e32c41fb5357e5607be634237
#
_entry.id   f7a2794e32c41fb5357e5607be634237
#
_cell.length_a   1.000
_cell.length_b   1.000
_cell.length_c   1.000
_cell.angle_alpha   90.00
_cell.angle_beta   90.00
_cell.angle_gamma   90.00
#
_symmetry.space_group_name_H-M   'P 1'
#
loop_
_entity.id
_entity.type
_entity.pdbx_description
1 polymer ?
#
loop_
_entity_poly.entity_id
_entity_poly.type
_entity_poly.pdbx_seq_one_letter_code
_entity_poly.pdbx_strand_id
1 'polypeptide(L)'
;MKIKKSVLLDALKVLGKVVSQTSPVEVQRSVRLLGVGEQVWLTATDGVESVTVEVAGDAGDMEDFAVEYKALRELIRSTRGGEVEVTGKRLDWPEAEAVPDDAVTVELPPDFSKLLAQAAPVVDLREARLALRGINLSRDGVTATNGKELLNLPCPLKIPEDMTLPFPLALLTARPEGAGALHIWRCRNERLFRIVIGGFQWQGKALPGNFPDWKQVIPADKTLDYRIEIHEPERVITFLKTVPDSPPFHAIELNVVPGGVTVIPNNFPNME
;
A
#
# COMPACT_ATOMS: atom_id res chain seq x y z
N MET A 1 14.58 -25.14 8.27
CA MET A 1 14.01 -23.94 8.91
C MET A 1 12.61 -24.26 9.42
N LYS A 2 12.31 -23.96 10.68
CA LYS A 2 10.99 -24.22 11.28
C LYS A 2 10.28 -22.92 11.60
N ILE A 3 9.03 -22.80 11.17
CA ILE A 3 8.23 -21.57 11.34
C ILE A 3 6.84 -21.96 11.81
N LYS A 4 6.26 -21.19 12.74
CA LYS A 4 4.86 -21.38 13.16
C LYS A 4 3.92 -21.22 11.97
N LYS A 5 2.99 -22.16 11.79
CA LYS A 5 2.07 -22.21 10.65
C LYS A 5 1.22 -20.95 10.49
N SER A 6 0.73 -20.37 11.58
CA SER A 6 -0.05 -19.12 11.53
C SER A 6 0.81 -17.94 11.03
N VAL A 7 2.02 -17.80 11.55
CA VAL A 7 2.96 -16.73 11.19
C VAL A 7 3.33 -16.81 9.71
N LEU A 8 3.66 -18.03 9.22
CA LEU A 8 3.97 -18.26 7.82
C LEU A 8 2.77 -17.96 6.91
N LEU A 9 1.56 -18.33 7.32
CA LEU A 9 0.33 -18.02 6.57
C LEU A 9 0.10 -16.51 6.43
N ASP A 10 0.31 -15.76 7.50
CA ASP A 10 0.13 -14.30 7.47
C ASP A 10 1.20 -13.62 6.59
N ALA A 11 2.46 -14.04 6.70
CA ALA A 11 3.51 -13.58 5.80
C ALA A 11 3.19 -13.89 4.32
N LEU A 12 2.71 -15.10 4.01
CA LEU A 12 2.35 -15.46 2.64
C LEU A 12 1.14 -14.71 2.08
N LYS A 13 0.20 -14.23 2.91
CA LYS A 13 -0.88 -13.33 2.47
C LYS A 13 -0.30 -12.03 1.92
N VAL A 14 0.71 -11.49 2.58
CA VAL A 14 1.41 -10.27 2.18
C VAL A 14 2.24 -10.50 0.91
N LEU A 15 3.12 -11.49 0.94
CA LEU A 15 4.03 -11.79 -0.17
C LEU A 15 3.29 -12.22 -1.44
N GLY A 16 2.13 -12.87 -1.29
CA GLY A 16 1.25 -13.23 -2.40
C GLY A 16 0.68 -12.04 -3.18
N LYS A 17 0.85 -10.80 -2.71
CA LYS A 17 0.50 -9.58 -3.43
C LYS A 17 1.57 -9.14 -4.41
N VAL A 18 2.78 -9.65 -4.24
CA VAL A 18 3.95 -9.36 -5.09
C VAL A 18 4.29 -10.54 -5.99
N VAL A 19 4.18 -11.76 -5.48
CA VAL A 19 4.50 -12.97 -6.27
C VAL A 19 3.68 -13.04 -7.56
N SER A 20 4.36 -13.14 -8.69
CA SER A 20 3.74 -13.36 -10.01
C SER A 20 3.66 -14.85 -10.33
N GLN A 21 2.54 -15.49 -10.01
CA GLN A 21 2.37 -16.94 -10.17
C GLN A 21 2.43 -17.46 -11.62
N THR A 22 2.31 -16.57 -12.59
CA THR A 22 2.31 -16.88 -14.03
C THR A 22 3.61 -16.47 -14.74
N SER A 23 4.53 -15.80 -14.03
CA SER A 23 5.79 -15.38 -14.62
C SER A 23 6.64 -16.57 -15.10
N PRO A 24 7.31 -16.48 -16.25
CA PRO A 24 8.30 -17.47 -16.67
C PRO A 24 9.55 -17.45 -15.77
N VAL A 25 9.80 -16.35 -15.07
CA VAL A 25 10.98 -16.19 -14.20
C VAL A 25 10.72 -16.86 -12.86
N GLU A 26 11.54 -17.82 -12.50
CA GLU A 26 11.34 -18.63 -11.31
C GLU A 26 11.37 -17.81 -10.01
N VAL A 27 12.29 -16.84 -9.90
CA VAL A 27 12.41 -15.96 -8.74
C VAL A 27 11.08 -15.23 -8.46
N GLN A 28 10.41 -14.75 -9.50
CA GLN A 28 9.14 -14.02 -9.36
C GLN A 28 7.97 -14.91 -8.91
N ARG A 29 8.11 -16.24 -9.04
CA ARG A 29 7.14 -17.23 -8.53
C ARG A 29 7.49 -17.76 -7.15
N SER A 30 8.66 -17.42 -6.63
CA SER A 30 9.22 -17.99 -5.41
C SER A 30 9.25 -16.99 -4.27
N VAL A 31 9.41 -17.52 -3.07
CA VAL A 31 9.70 -16.78 -1.84
C VAL A 31 11.10 -17.21 -1.39
N ARG A 32 11.98 -16.24 -1.19
CA ARG A 32 13.28 -16.46 -0.54
C ARG A 32 13.09 -16.48 0.95
N LEU A 33 13.71 -17.43 1.61
CA LEU A 33 13.80 -17.52 3.06
C LEU A 33 15.27 -17.37 3.43
N LEU A 34 15.58 -16.31 4.16
CA LEU A 34 16.87 -16.08 4.78
C LEU A 34 16.68 -16.16 6.28
N GLY A 35 17.42 -16.99 6.96
CA GLY A 35 17.28 -17.16 8.40
C GLY A 35 18.62 -17.24 9.11
N VAL A 36 18.66 -16.68 10.32
CA VAL A 36 19.80 -16.77 11.24
C VAL A 36 19.26 -16.85 12.66
N GLY A 37 19.52 -17.97 13.35
CA GLY A 37 18.99 -18.18 14.69
C GLY A 37 17.46 -18.20 14.69
N GLU A 38 16.86 -17.31 15.48
CA GLU A 38 15.41 -17.22 15.63
C GLU A 38 14.73 -16.21 14.68
N GLN A 39 15.51 -15.54 13.83
CA GLN A 39 15.01 -14.53 12.88
C GLN A 39 14.97 -15.11 11.46
N VAL A 40 13.85 -14.94 10.80
CA VAL A 40 13.63 -15.36 9.42
C VAL A 40 13.03 -14.23 8.62
N TRP A 41 13.63 -13.92 7.48
CA TRP A 41 13.14 -12.96 6.50
C TRP A 41 12.60 -13.69 5.28
N LEU A 42 11.35 -13.43 4.97
CA LEU A 42 10.71 -13.94 3.76
C LEU A 42 10.62 -12.80 2.75
N THR A 43 11.18 -13.00 1.56
CA THR A 43 11.22 -11.99 0.51
C THR A 43 10.54 -12.50 -0.75
N ALA A 44 9.73 -11.65 -1.37
CA ALA A 44 9.17 -11.86 -2.70
C ALA A 44 9.44 -10.65 -3.60
N THR A 45 9.56 -10.88 -4.91
CA THR A 45 9.72 -9.83 -5.91
C THR A 45 9.01 -10.20 -7.21
N ASP A 46 8.48 -9.19 -7.91
CA ASP A 46 7.97 -9.30 -9.28
C ASP A 46 8.98 -8.77 -10.33
N GLY A 47 10.16 -8.33 -9.87
CA GLY A 47 11.20 -7.72 -10.69
C GLY A 47 11.10 -6.18 -10.77
N VAL A 48 10.03 -5.58 -10.27
CA VAL A 48 9.82 -4.12 -10.19
C VAL A 48 9.85 -3.67 -8.74
N GLU A 49 9.20 -4.41 -7.88
CA GLU A 49 9.19 -4.20 -6.43
C GLU A 49 9.61 -5.45 -5.68
N SER A 50 10.05 -5.27 -4.45
CA SER A 50 10.43 -6.33 -3.53
C SER A 50 9.82 -6.06 -2.16
N VAL A 51 9.26 -7.09 -1.54
CA VAL A 51 8.71 -7.03 -0.19
C VAL A 51 9.36 -8.09 0.66
N THR A 52 9.80 -7.67 1.85
CA THR A 52 10.37 -8.56 2.87
C THR A 52 9.54 -8.46 4.14
N VAL A 53 9.24 -9.59 4.72
CA VAL A 53 8.56 -9.70 6.02
C VAL A 53 9.44 -10.49 6.96
N GLU A 54 9.77 -9.90 8.10
CA GLU A 54 10.47 -10.57 9.19
C GLU A 54 9.47 -11.36 10.04
N VAL A 55 9.83 -12.59 10.36
CA VAL A 55 9.02 -13.48 11.20
C VAL A 55 9.91 -14.22 12.20
N ALA A 56 9.33 -14.60 13.33
CA ALA A 56 10.00 -15.51 14.24
C ALA A 56 10.00 -16.94 13.67
N GLY A 57 11.15 -17.58 13.71
CA GLY A 57 11.34 -18.96 13.26
C GLY A 57 12.64 -19.51 13.82
N ASP A 58 12.89 -20.79 13.60
CA ASP A 58 14.15 -21.44 13.97
C ASP A 58 14.88 -21.84 12.67
N ALA A 59 15.95 -21.12 12.38
CA ALA A 59 16.83 -21.39 11.25
C ALA A 59 18.11 -22.13 11.66
N GLY A 60 18.41 -22.21 12.96
CA GLY A 60 19.70 -22.74 13.43
C GLY A 60 20.85 -21.90 12.92
N ASP A 61 21.74 -22.55 12.12
CA ASP A 61 22.77 -21.83 11.37
C ASP A 61 22.15 -21.01 10.23
N MET A 62 22.98 -20.19 9.60
CA MET A 62 22.51 -19.37 8.48
C MET A 62 22.00 -20.23 7.33
N GLU A 63 20.71 -20.09 7.01
CA GLU A 63 20.05 -20.73 5.87
C GLU A 63 19.58 -19.69 4.86
N ASP A 64 19.83 -19.92 3.58
CA ASP A 64 19.39 -19.08 2.47
C ASP A 64 18.95 -19.95 1.29
N PHE A 65 17.63 -19.99 1.07
CA PHE A 65 17.04 -20.78 0.00
C PHE A 65 15.70 -20.15 -0.47
N ALA A 66 15.20 -20.62 -1.60
CA ALA A 66 13.91 -20.22 -2.10
C ALA A 66 12.99 -21.42 -2.30
N VAL A 67 11.70 -21.14 -2.18
CA VAL A 67 10.62 -22.12 -2.38
C VAL A 67 9.56 -21.50 -3.28
N GLU A 68 9.07 -22.25 -4.26
CA GLU A 68 7.97 -21.79 -5.09
C GLU A 68 6.74 -21.50 -4.22
N TYR A 69 6.10 -20.35 -4.42
CA TYR A 69 4.99 -19.88 -3.59
C TYR A 69 3.83 -20.88 -3.51
N LYS A 70 3.51 -21.53 -4.63
CA LYS A 70 2.46 -22.57 -4.65
C LYS A 70 2.85 -23.78 -3.80
N ALA A 71 4.07 -24.25 -3.95
CA ALA A 71 4.58 -25.39 -3.17
C ALA A 71 4.59 -25.08 -1.67
N LEU A 72 5.00 -23.87 -1.28
CA LEU A 72 5.00 -23.43 0.10
C LEU A 72 3.57 -23.38 0.68
N ARG A 73 2.60 -22.91 -0.09
CA ARG A 73 1.18 -22.95 0.32
C ARG A 73 0.63 -24.37 0.47
N GLU A 74 1.00 -25.29 -0.40
CA GLU A 74 0.60 -26.69 -0.32
C GLU A 74 1.24 -27.38 0.88
N LEU A 75 2.54 -27.13 1.15
CA LEU A 75 3.23 -27.61 2.33
C LEU A 75 2.49 -27.19 3.62
N ILE A 76 2.11 -25.92 3.73
CA ILE A 76 1.35 -25.42 4.88
C ILE A 76 0.01 -26.12 5.02
N ARG A 77 -0.71 -26.35 3.92
CA ARG A 77 -2.02 -27.02 3.94
C ARG A 77 -1.91 -28.48 4.37
N SER A 78 -0.90 -29.19 3.93
CA SER A 78 -0.66 -30.62 4.23
C SER A 78 -0.10 -30.84 5.63
N THR A 79 0.56 -29.83 6.24
CA THR A 79 1.12 -29.94 7.57
C THR A 79 0.02 -29.96 8.62
N ARG A 80 -0.05 -31.05 9.41
CA ARG A 80 -1.04 -31.24 10.50
C ARG A 80 -0.65 -30.55 11.80
N GLY A 81 0.64 -30.23 12.00
CA GLY A 81 1.18 -29.59 13.20
C GLY A 81 1.05 -28.08 13.21
N GLY A 82 1.40 -27.46 14.34
CA GLY A 82 1.45 -26.00 14.53
C GLY A 82 2.70 -25.34 13.92
N GLU A 83 3.70 -26.14 13.55
CA GLU A 83 4.95 -25.70 12.92
C GLU A 83 5.13 -26.34 11.54
N VAL A 84 5.76 -25.61 10.65
CA VAL A 84 6.08 -26.04 9.29
C VAL A 84 7.58 -26.09 9.16
N GLU A 85 8.12 -27.24 8.80
CA GLU A 85 9.50 -27.38 8.42
C GLU A 85 9.63 -27.06 6.92
N VAL A 86 10.37 -26.00 6.61
CA VAL A 86 10.53 -25.49 5.25
C VAL A 86 11.94 -25.80 4.79
N THR A 87 12.05 -26.41 3.63
CA THR A 87 13.31 -26.63 2.90
C THR A 87 13.13 -26.15 1.46
N GLY A 88 14.19 -25.75 0.82
CA GLY A 88 14.11 -25.22 -0.53
C GLY A 88 15.41 -25.44 -1.29
N LYS A 89 15.53 -24.77 -2.42
CA LYS A 89 16.72 -24.80 -3.25
C LYS A 89 17.39 -23.42 -3.30
N ARG A 90 18.68 -23.42 -3.48
CA ARG A 90 19.40 -22.17 -3.73
C ARG A 90 19.00 -21.66 -5.11
N LEU A 91 18.56 -20.42 -5.17
CA LEU A 91 18.31 -19.70 -6.42
C LEU A 91 19.28 -18.52 -6.51
N ASP A 92 19.64 -18.16 -7.74
CA ASP A 92 20.32 -16.89 -8.00
C ASP A 92 19.30 -15.76 -7.82
N TRP A 93 19.16 -15.33 -6.55
CA TRP A 93 18.18 -14.30 -6.18
C TRP A 93 18.77 -12.93 -6.49
N PRO A 94 18.04 -12.08 -7.24
CA PRO A 94 18.54 -10.75 -7.51
C PRO A 94 18.68 -10.00 -6.19
N GLU A 95 19.87 -9.49 -5.94
CA GLU A 95 20.07 -8.64 -4.78
C GLU A 95 19.22 -7.38 -4.94
N ALA A 96 18.46 -7.07 -3.90
CA ALA A 96 17.78 -5.78 -3.84
C ALA A 96 18.85 -4.68 -3.87
N GLU A 97 18.63 -3.65 -4.69
CA GLU A 97 19.57 -2.55 -4.79
C GLU A 97 19.80 -1.97 -3.38
N ALA A 98 21.06 -1.96 -2.95
CA ALA A 98 21.40 -1.46 -1.63
C ALA A 98 21.03 0.02 -1.52
N VAL A 99 20.53 0.42 -0.37
CA VAL A 99 20.34 1.85 -0.08
C VAL A 99 21.71 2.49 0.00
N PRO A 100 22.05 3.44 -0.86
CA PRO A 100 23.36 4.08 -0.82
C PRO A 100 23.49 5.00 0.41
N ASP A 101 24.72 5.29 0.81
CA ASP A 101 24.98 6.12 2.01
C ASP A 101 24.44 7.55 1.88
N ASP A 102 24.32 8.05 0.66
CA ASP A 102 23.78 9.39 0.36
C ASP A 102 22.25 9.41 0.14
N ALA A 103 21.57 8.30 0.36
CA ALA A 103 20.10 8.24 0.28
C ALA A 103 19.47 9.20 1.29
N VAL A 104 18.43 9.90 0.84
CA VAL A 104 17.64 10.72 1.74
C VAL A 104 16.77 9.82 2.62
N THR A 105 16.90 9.98 3.92
CA THR A 105 16.06 9.27 4.89
C THR A 105 15.01 10.21 5.48
N VAL A 106 13.75 9.79 5.40
CA VAL A 106 12.58 10.50 5.93
C VAL A 106 11.95 9.64 7.01
N GLU A 107 11.76 10.20 8.19
CA GLU A 107 11.01 9.54 9.26
C GLU A 107 9.53 9.45 8.90
N LEU A 108 8.95 8.27 9.05
CA LEU A 108 7.52 8.02 8.85
C LEU A 108 6.80 7.99 10.19
N PRO A 109 5.64 8.64 10.31
CA PRO A 109 4.86 8.61 11.53
C PRO A 109 4.30 7.21 11.81
N PRO A 110 3.97 6.89 13.07
CA PRO A 110 3.47 5.57 13.46
C PRO A 110 2.18 5.13 12.76
N ASP A 111 1.40 6.07 12.29
CA ASP A 111 0.12 5.85 11.58
C ASP A 111 0.24 5.91 10.05
N PHE A 112 1.47 5.94 9.51
CA PHE A 112 1.70 6.05 8.06
C PHE A 112 0.96 4.98 7.25
N SER A 113 0.95 3.73 7.72
CA SER A 113 0.20 2.65 7.06
C SER A 113 -1.31 2.93 7.02
N LYS A 114 -1.86 3.56 8.06
CA LYS A 114 -3.27 3.96 8.10
C LYS A 114 -3.57 5.09 7.12
N LEU A 115 -2.67 6.06 6.98
CA LEU A 115 -2.80 7.14 6.00
C LEU A 115 -2.84 6.57 4.57
N LEU A 116 -1.94 5.65 4.24
CA LEU A 116 -1.97 4.98 2.94
C LEU A 116 -3.27 4.17 2.74
N ALA A 117 -3.77 3.51 3.78
CA ALA A 117 -5.02 2.75 3.71
C ALA A 117 -6.25 3.65 3.51
N GLN A 118 -6.24 4.86 4.05
CA GLN A 118 -7.29 5.85 3.81
C GLN A 118 -7.23 6.44 2.41
N ALA A 119 -6.03 6.65 1.86
CA ALA A 119 -5.84 7.20 0.52
C ALA A 119 -6.11 6.16 -0.60
N ALA A 120 -5.87 4.89 -0.34
CA ALA A 120 -5.96 3.82 -1.32
C ALA A 120 -7.30 3.71 -2.08
N PRO A 121 -8.49 3.88 -1.46
CA PRO A 121 -9.77 3.79 -2.16
C PRO A 121 -9.96 4.82 -3.29
N VAL A 122 -9.24 5.94 -3.25
CA VAL A 122 -9.33 7.01 -4.25
C VAL A 122 -8.49 6.68 -5.50
N VAL A 123 -7.53 5.76 -5.40
CA VAL A 123 -6.63 5.41 -6.51
C VAL A 123 -7.36 4.56 -7.56
N ASP A 124 -7.35 4.98 -8.83
CA ASP A 124 -7.79 4.15 -9.96
C ASP A 124 -6.59 3.57 -10.71
N LEU A 125 -6.37 2.26 -10.59
CA LEU A 125 -5.26 1.57 -11.26
C LEU A 125 -5.40 1.53 -12.79
N ARG A 126 -6.56 1.88 -13.34
CA ARG A 126 -6.84 1.94 -14.79
C ARG A 126 -6.68 3.34 -15.36
N GLU A 127 -6.40 4.34 -14.53
CA GLU A 127 -6.16 5.72 -14.97
C GLU A 127 -5.06 5.75 -16.04
N ALA A 128 -5.22 6.56 -17.09
CA ALA A 128 -4.27 6.64 -18.18
C ALA A 128 -2.92 7.25 -17.73
N ARG A 129 -2.96 8.22 -16.81
CA ARG A 129 -1.79 8.90 -16.26
C ARG A 129 -1.16 8.06 -15.16
N LEU A 130 0.05 7.56 -15.38
CA LEU A 130 0.76 6.70 -14.43
C LEU A 130 0.90 7.34 -13.04
N ALA A 131 1.18 8.63 -12.97
CA ALA A 131 1.31 9.37 -11.71
C ALA A 131 0.04 9.33 -10.83
N LEU A 132 -1.15 8.99 -11.38
CA LEU A 132 -2.38 8.87 -10.62
C LEU A 132 -2.73 7.43 -10.22
N ARG A 133 -1.94 6.44 -10.67
CA ARG A 133 -2.13 5.03 -10.28
C ARG A 133 -1.52 4.68 -8.93
N GLY A 134 -1.13 5.67 -8.15
CA GLY A 134 -0.46 5.50 -6.88
C GLY A 134 -0.82 6.59 -5.89
N ILE A 135 -0.05 6.65 -4.83
CA ILE A 135 -0.24 7.59 -3.73
C ILE A 135 0.93 8.57 -3.72
N ASN A 136 0.64 9.84 -3.83
CA ASN A 136 1.65 10.90 -3.81
C ASN A 136 2.03 11.24 -2.37
N LEU A 137 3.33 11.32 -2.15
CA LEU A 137 3.95 11.82 -0.93
C LEU A 137 4.56 13.19 -1.20
N SER A 138 4.22 14.15 -0.39
CA SER A 138 4.73 15.52 -0.45
C SER A 138 5.01 16.05 0.96
N ARG A 139 5.55 17.27 1.04
CA ARG A 139 5.71 17.96 2.32
C ARG A 139 4.38 18.25 3.02
N ASP A 140 3.29 18.28 2.27
CA ASP A 140 1.94 18.54 2.80
C ASP A 140 1.27 17.26 3.29
N GLY A 141 1.80 16.08 2.92
CA GLY A 141 1.28 14.80 3.37
C GLY A 141 1.10 13.76 2.28
N VAL A 142 0.05 12.97 2.46
CA VAL A 142 -0.33 11.85 1.61
C VAL A 142 -1.53 12.26 0.75
N THR A 143 -1.39 12.19 -0.58
CA THR A 143 -2.44 12.63 -1.50
C THR A 143 -2.74 11.54 -2.52
N ALA A 144 -4.03 11.30 -2.79
CA ALA A 144 -4.48 10.43 -3.86
C ALA A 144 -5.58 11.11 -4.68
N THR A 145 -5.65 10.85 -5.98
CA THR A 145 -6.71 11.33 -6.85
C THR A 145 -6.86 10.42 -8.07
N ASN A 146 -8.09 10.27 -8.53
CA ASN A 146 -8.44 9.59 -9.79
C ASN A 146 -8.90 10.61 -10.86
N GLY A 147 -8.69 11.92 -10.61
CA GLY A 147 -9.12 12.99 -11.49
C GLY A 147 -10.59 13.44 -11.28
N LYS A 148 -11.38 12.72 -10.49
CA LYS A 148 -12.75 13.04 -10.11
C LYS A 148 -12.87 13.28 -8.61
N GLU A 149 -12.14 12.52 -7.85
CA GLU A 149 -12.06 12.58 -6.39
C GLU A 149 -10.63 12.92 -5.99
N LEU A 150 -10.50 13.65 -4.89
CA LEU A 150 -9.21 14.00 -4.30
C LEU A 150 -9.29 13.81 -2.79
N LEU A 151 -8.28 13.12 -2.25
CA LEU A 151 -8.07 13.04 -0.82
C LEU A 151 -6.65 13.50 -0.50
N ASN A 152 -6.54 14.48 0.38
CA ASN A 152 -5.28 14.87 1.00
C ASN A 152 -5.36 14.62 2.50
N LEU A 153 -4.41 13.89 3.03
CA LEU A 153 -4.25 13.58 4.45
C LEU A 153 -3.01 14.33 4.95
N PRO A 154 -3.19 15.39 5.74
CA PRO A 154 -2.08 16.15 6.27
C PRO A 154 -1.14 15.27 7.12
N CYS A 155 0.11 15.23 6.72
CA CYS A 155 1.16 14.50 7.39
C CYS A 155 2.49 15.13 6.98
N PRO A 156 3.08 15.99 7.80
CA PRO A 156 4.29 16.73 7.43
C PRO A 156 5.47 15.76 7.28
N LEU A 157 5.80 15.45 6.03
CA LEU A 157 6.95 14.62 5.68
C LEU A 157 8.12 15.51 5.26
N LYS A 158 9.32 15.23 5.79
CA LYS A 158 10.54 15.95 5.37
C LYS A 158 11.08 15.40 4.06
N ILE A 159 10.21 15.29 3.06
CA ILE A 159 10.57 14.79 1.74
C ILE A 159 11.19 15.90 0.89
N PRO A 160 12.31 15.66 0.18
CA PRO A 160 12.97 16.71 -0.60
C PRO A 160 12.16 17.14 -1.82
N GLU A 161 11.55 16.19 -2.50
CA GLU A 161 10.73 16.37 -3.70
C GLU A 161 9.52 15.45 -3.63
N ASP A 162 8.39 15.89 -4.15
CA ASP A 162 7.18 15.09 -4.26
C ASP A 162 7.45 13.80 -5.04
N MET A 163 6.88 12.70 -4.59
CA MET A 163 7.02 11.40 -5.26
C MET A 163 5.73 10.61 -5.16
N THR A 164 5.45 9.83 -6.20
CA THR A 164 4.30 8.93 -6.19
C THR A 164 4.76 7.50 -5.99
N LEU A 165 4.33 6.91 -4.89
CA LEU A 165 4.49 5.47 -4.63
C LEU A 165 3.54 4.68 -5.54
N PRO A 166 3.94 3.51 -6.06
CA PRO A 166 3.00 2.56 -6.64
C PRO A 166 1.89 2.20 -5.64
N PHE A 167 0.82 1.59 -6.11
CA PHE A 167 -0.27 1.17 -5.22
C PHE A 167 0.23 0.16 -4.18
N PRO A 168 0.19 0.48 -2.88
CA PRO A 168 0.92 -0.24 -1.85
C PRO A 168 0.19 -1.51 -1.36
N LEU A 169 -0.18 -2.42 -2.27
CA LEU A 169 -1.05 -3.55 -1.95
C LEU A 169 -0.49 -4.48 -0.87
N ALA A 170 0.82 -4.75 -0.89
CA ALA A 170 1.47 -5.58 0.12
C ALA A 170 1.47 -4.89 1.49
N LEU A 171 1.79 -3.60 1.56
CA LEU A 171 1.77 -2.81 2.79
C LEU A 171 0.34 -2.71 3.37
N LEU A 172 -0.66 -2.48 2.51
CA LEU A 172 -2.08 -2.45 2.92
C LEU A 172 -2.56 -3.81 3.45
N THR A 173 -1.95 -4.90 3.00
CA THR A 173 -2.23 -6.26 3.49
C THR A 173 -1.50 -6.54 4.80
N ALA A 174 -0.25 -6.14 4.92
CA ALA A 174 0.59 -6.33 6.11
C ALA A 174 0.14 -5.44 7.28
N ARG A 175 -0.28 -4.20 6.98
CA ARG A 175 -0.65 -3.18 7.97
C ARG A 175 0.40 -3.03 9.08
N PRO A 176 1.68 -2.82 8.72
CA PRO A 176 2.73 -2.69 9.73
C PRO A 176 2.46 -1.47 10.61
N GLU A 177 2.73 -1.62 11.89
CA GLU A 177 2.51 -0.56 12.89
C GLU A 177 3.85 -0.05 13.43
N GLY A 178 3.82 1.18 13.95
CA GLY A 178 4.98 1.83 14.55
C GLY A 178 5.64 2.85 13.63
N ALA A 179 6.62 3.52 14.19
CA ALA A 179 7.47 4.46 13.45
C ALA A 179 8.27 3.72 12.38
N GLY A 180 8.52 4.38 11.27
CA GLY A 180 9.27 3.80 10.17
C GLY A 180 10.20 4.79 9.49
N ALA A 181 10.87 4.35 8.46
CA ALA A 181 11.73 5.15 7.63
C ALA A 181 11.42 4.94 6.14
N LEU A 182 11.48 6.03 5.39
CA LEU A 182 11.45 6.04 3.94
C LEU A 182 12.83 6.49 3.44
N HIS A 183 13.53 5.61 2.77
CA HIS A 183 14.79 5.93 2.09
C HIS A 183 14.50 6.22 0.62
N ILE A 184 15.07 7.29 0.09
CA ILE A 184 14.88 7.75 -1.29
C ILE A 184 16.24 7.97 -1.93
N TRP A 185 16.45 7.42 -3.12
CA TRP A 185 17.66 7.65 -3.90
C TRP A 185 17.37 7.60 -5.39
N ARG A 186 18.36 7.95 -6.20
CA ARG A 186 18.28 7.86 -7.67
C ARG A 186 19.28 6.83 -8.18
N CYS A 187 18.82 5.99 -9.09
CA CYS A 187 19.66 5.07 -9.83
C CYS A 187 19.27 5.10 -11.30
N ARG A 188 20.23 5.35 -12.20
CA ARG A 188 20.02 5.36 -13.67
C ARG A 188 18.79 6.17 -14.12
N ASN A 189 18.59 7.36 -13.58
CA ASN A 189 17.43 8.24 -13.82
C ASN A 189 16.09 7.78 -13.23
N GLU A 190 16.06 6.66 -12.54
CA GLU A 190 14.88 6.22 -11.80
C GLU A 190 14.96 6.68 -10.34
N ARG A 191 13.81 7.03 -9.76
CA ARG A 191 13.71 7.31 -8.34
C ARG A 191 13.29 6.03 -7.63
N LEU A 192 14.14 5.56 -6.76
CA LEU A 192 13.93 4.37 -5.96
C LEU A 192 13.54 4.75 -4.54
N PHE A 193 12.82 3.86 -3.90
CA PHE A 193 12.46 4.01 -2.49
C PHE A 193 12.57 2.69 -1.75
N ARG A 194 12.80 2.79 -0.44
CA ARG A 194 12.63 1.69 0.51
C ARG A 194 11.86 2.19 1.73
N ILE A 195 10.75 1.57 2.05
CA ILE A 195 9.97 1.79 3.26
C ILE A 195 10.27 0.66 4.22
N VAL A 196 10.60 1.01 5.46
CA VAL A 196 10.83 0.07 6.56
C VAL A 196 9.93 0.47 7.71
N ILE A 197 9.06 -0.43 8.16
CA ILE A 197 8.18 -0.23 9.33
C ILE A 197 8.17 -1.54 10.11
N GLY A 198 8.80 -1.56 11.30
CA GLY A 198 9.00 -2.80 12.05
C GLY A 198 9.74 -3.85 11.21
N GLY A 199 9.26 -5.08 11.22
CA GLY A 199 9.79 -6.17 10.42
C GLY A 199 9.30 -6.22 8.96
N PHE A 200 8.58 -5.18 8.48
CA PHE A 200 8.13 -5.07 7.09
C PHE A 200 9.04 -4.14 6.30
N GLN A 201 9.46 -4.58 5.11
CA GLN A 201 10.21 -3.75 4.16
C GLN A 201 9.56 -3.83 2.78
N TRP A 202 9.44 -2.69 2.13
CA TRP A 202 8.97 -2.57 0.75
C TRP A 202 9.90 -1.65 -0.03
N GLN A 203 10.47 -2.17 -1.11
CA GLN A 203 11.36 -1.44 -2.00
C GLN A 203 10.83 -1.51 -3.42
N GLY A 204 10.96 -0.40 -4.14
CA GLY A 204 10.52 -0.33 -5.53
C GLY A 204 10.91 0.98 -6.19
N LYS A 205 10.28 1.22 -7.35
CA LYS A 205 10.44 2.44 -8.14
C LYS A 205 9.25 3.35 -7.95
N ALA A 206 9.50 4.63 -7.73
CA ALA A 206 8.44 5.63 -7.77
C ALA A 206 7.81 5.68 -9.16
N LEU A 207 6.52 5.94 -9.23
CA LEU A 207 5.84 6.09 -10.50
C LEU A 207 6.34 7.32 -11.25
N PRO A 208 6.55 7.21 -12.57
CA PRO A 208 7.02 8.33 -13.39
C PRO A 208 5.90 9.35 -13.63
N GLY A 209 6.31 10.57 -13.96
CA GLY A 209 5.42 11.68 -14.27
C GLY A 209 5.20 12.62 -13.08
N ASN A 210 4.56 13.74 -13.35
CA ASN A 210 4.25 14.74 -12.34
C ASN A 210 2.84 14.50 -11.80
N PHE A 211 2.73 14.44 -10.48
CA PHE A 211 1.44 14.47 -9.84
C PHE A 211 0.82 15.88 -10.03
N PRO A 212 -0.49 16.00 -10.31
CA PRO A 212 -1.12 17.30 -10.51
C PRO A 212 -0.96 18.22 -9.29
N ASP A 213 -0.88 19.52 -9.54
CA ASP A 213 -0.97 20.52 -8.47
C ASP A 213 -2.44 20.58 -7.97
N TRP A 214 -2.74 19.67 -7.08
CA TRP A 214 -4.08 19.48 -6.53
C TRP A 214 -4.57 20.67 -5.71
N LYS A 215 -3.66 21.54 -5.25
CA LYS A 215 -4.04 22.74 -4.48
C LYS A 215 -4.86 23.73 -5.31
N GLN A 216 -4.66 23.72 -6.62
CA GLN A 216 -5.40 24.60 -7.53
C GLN A 216 -6.89 24.25 -7.63
N VAL A 217 -7.28 23.02 -7.32
CA VAL A 217 -8.68 22.57 -7.38
C VAL A 217 -9.41 22.73 -6.02
N ILE A 218 -8.69 23.07 -4.97
CA ILE A 218 -9.30 23.35 -3.67
C ILE A 218 -9.82 24.78 -3.66
N PRO A 219 -11.14 25.01 -3.46
CA PRO A 219 -11.68 26.36 -3.37
C PRO A 219 -11.02 27.13 -2.21
N ALA A 220 -10.70 28.39 -2.46
CA ALA A 220 -10.21 29.25 -1.38
C ALA A 220 -11.34 29.52 -0.37
N ASP A 221 -11.02 29.58 0.91
CA ASP A 221 -12.01 29.84 1.97
C ASP A 221 -12.90 31.07 1.71
N LYS A 222 -12.37 32.08 0.98
CA LYS A 222 -13.09 33.32 0.59
C LYS A 222 -14.22 33.08 -0.40
N THR A 223 -14.22 31.95 -1.11
CA THR A 223 -15.19 31.61 -2.14
C THR A 223 -16.23 30.59 -1.68
N LEU A 224 -16.20 30.23 -0.41
CA LEU A 224 -17.14 29.29 0.18
C LEU A 224 -18.34 30.06 0.74
N ASP A 225 -19.52 29.80 0.19
CA ASP A 225 -20.78 30.38 0.69
C ASP A 225 -21.21 29.75 2.01
N TYR A 226 -20.90 28.46 2.20
CA TYR A 226 -21.30 27.69 3.38
C TYR A 226 -20.20 26.77 3.84
N ARG A 227 -20.15 26.53 5.15
CA ARG A 227 -19.35 25.47 5.78
C ARG A 227 -20.31 24.58 6.56
N ILE A 228 -20.26 23.28 6.26
CA ILE A 228 -21.04 22.25 6.95
C ILE A 228 -20.11 21.49 7.87
N GLU A 229 -20.41 21.46 9.15
CA GLU A 229 -19.71 20.64 10.13
C GLU A 229 -20.53 19.39 10.44
N ILE A 230 -19.93 18.22 10.22
CA ILE A 230 -20.57 16.93 10.47
C ILE A 230 -20.14 16.45 11.85
N HIS A 231 -21.02 16.53 12.85
CA HIS A 231 -20.73 16.13 14.22
C HIS A 231 -20.82 14.60 14.42
N GLU A 232 -21.63 13.90 13.63
CA GLU A 232 -21.86 12.46 13.73
C GLU A 232 -21.55 11.76 12.38
N PRO A 233 -20.28 11.68 11.94
CA PRO A 233 -19.93 11.16 10.62
C PRO A 233 -20.36 9.70 10.43
N GLU A 234 -20.27 8.87 11.45
CA GLU A 234 -20.70 7.46 11.40
C GLU A 234 -22.20 7.31 11.08
N ARG A 235 -23.02 8.20 11.59
CA ARG A 235 -24.45 8.22 11.33
C ARG A 235 -24.74 8.61 9.89
N VAL A 236 -24.02 9.60 9.37
CA VAL A 236 -24.12 10.03 7.98
C VAL A 236 -23.68 8.90 7.04
N ILE A 237 -22.54 8.27 7.31
CA ILE A 237 -22.06 7.14 6.53
C ILE A 237 -23.06 5.98 6.53
N THR A 238 -23.63 5.66 7.69
CA THR A 238 -24.66 4.59 7.81
C THR A 238 -25.88 4.94 6.98
N PHE A 239 -26.34 6.19 7.01
CA PHE A 239 -27.46 6.65 6.20
C PHE A 239 -27.13 6.58 4.70
N LEU A 240 -25.95 7.06 4.26
CA LEU A 240 -25.54 7.03 2.86
C LEU A 240 -25.48 5.60 2.29
N LYS A 241 -25.15 4.60 3.11
CA LYS A 241 -25.20 3.18 2.70
C LYS A 241 -26.62 2.67 2.43
N THR A 242 -27.65 3.33 2.91
CA THR A 242 -29.06 2.98 2.65
C THR A 242 -29.64 3.68 1.43
N VAL A 243 -28.94 4.69 0.90
CA VAL A 243 -29.37 5.41 -0.29
C VAL A 243 -29.18 4.51 -1.52
N PRO A 244 -30.22 4.30 -2.35
CA PRO A 244 -30.10 3.50 -3.54
C PRO A 244 -29.04 4.05 -4.50
N ASP A 245 -28.18 3.17 -4.96
CA ASP A 245 -27.17 3.47 -5.95
C ASP A 245 -27.81 3.52 -7.35
N SER A 246 -28.13 4.71 -7.82
CA SER A 246 -28.88 4.90 -9.07
C SER A 246 -27.95 5.26 -10.22
N PRO A 247 -27.71 4.36 -11.18
CA PRO A 247 -26.98 4.72 -12.39
C PRO A 247 -27.73 5.79 -13.19
N PRO A 248 -27.04 6.63 -14.00
CA PRO A 248 -25.62 6.53 -14.32
C PRO A 248 -24.70 7.35 -13.39
N PHE A 249 -25.21 8.17 -12.50
CA PHE A 249 -24.39 9.20 -11.82
C PHE A 249 -24.02 8.89 -10.37
N HIS A 250 -24.66 7.90 -9.71
CA HIS A 250 -24.37 7.53 -8.32
C HIS A 250 -24.27 8.76 -7.40
N ALA A 251 -25.16 9.73 -7.59
CA ALA A 251 -25.08 11.04 -6.95
C ALA A 251 -26.20 11.23 -5.92
N ILE A 252 -25.90 12.03 -4.92
CA ILE A 252 -26.87 12.55 -3.96
C ILE A 252 -26.95 14.06 -4.09
N GLU A 253 -28.10 14.63 -3.82
CA GLU A 253 -28.30 16.07 -3.67
C GLU A 253 -28.23 16.44 -2.19
N LEU A 254 -27.39 17.42 -1.88
CA LEU A 254 -27.33 18.02 -0.55
C LEU A 254 -28.07 19.36 -0.54
N ASN A 255 -29.22 19.40 0.08
CA ASN A 255 -29.93 20.63 0.27
C ASN A 255 -29.60 21.24 1.64
N VAL A 256 -28.88 22.36 1.63
CA VAL A 256 -28.42 23.06 2.83
C VAL A 256 -29.46 24.10 3.22
N VAL A 257 -30.01 23.97 4.42
CA VAL A 257 -30.96 24.92 5.00
C VAL A 257 -30.47 25.42 6.36
N PRO A 258 -30.91 26.58 6.84
CA PRO A 258 -30.56 27.03 8.18
C PRO A 258 -30.92 25.97 9.23
N GLY A 259 -29.90 25.49 9.95
CA GLY A 259 -30.07 24.48 11.00
C GLY A 259 -29.99 23.02 10.56
N GLY A 260 -29.72 22.72 9.27
CA GLY A 260 -29.56 21.33 8.83
C GLY A 260 -29.16 21.13 7.38
N VAL A 261 -28.90 19.87 7.08
CA VAL A 261 -28.64 19.39 5.71
C VAL A 261 -29.62 18.26 5.42
N THR A 262 -30.33 18.33 4.33
CA THR A 262 -31.17 17.25 3.83
C THR A 262 -30.44 16.56 2.71
N VAL A 263 -30.32 15.23 2.80
CA VAL A 263 -29.75 14.39 1.75
C VAL A 263 -30.87 13.78 0.94
N ILE A 264 -30.92 14.06 -0.35
CA ILE A 264 -31.93 13.57 -1.26
C ILE A 264 -31.28 12.60 -2.23
N PRO A 265 -31.75 11.32 -2.31
CA PRO A 265 -31.32 10.41 -3.37
C PRO A 265 -31.68 11.02 -4.72
N ASN A 266 -30.71 11.12 -5.60
CA ASN A 266 -30.93 11.71 -6.90
C ASN A 266 -31.63 10.69 -7.82
N ASN A 267 -32.94 10.55 -7.66
CA ASN A 267 -33.78 9.93 -8.66
C ASN A 267 -34.05 10.98 -9.74
N PHE A 268 -33.17 11.09 -10.72
CA PHE A 268 -33.53 11.87 -11.92
C PHE A 268 -34.74 11.20 -12.55
N PRO A 269 -35.93 11.80 -12.54
CA PRO A 269 -36.99 11.35 -13.43
C PRO A 269 -36.46 11.58 -14.85
N ASN A 270 -36.69 10.61 -15.72
CA ASN A 270 -36.38 10.68 -17.12
C ASN A 270 -36.57 12.09 -17.66
N MET A 271 -35.48 12.72 -18.11
CA MET A 271 -35.62 13.84 -19.01
C MET A 271 -36.04 13.24 -20.34
N GLU A 272 -37.35 13.29 -20.60
CA GLU A 272 -37.90 13.18 -21.96
C GLU A 272 -37.44 14.35 -22.83
#